data_5f58b3bccb084a5d58a6b86c5c90ba4f
#
_entry.id   5f58b3bccb084a5d58a6b86c5c90ba4f
#
_cell.length_a   1.000
_cell.length_b   1.000
_cell.length_c   1.000
_cell.angle_alpha   90.00
_cell.angle_beta   90.00
_cell.angle_gamma   90.00
#
_symmetry.space_group_name_H-M   'P 1'
#
loop_
_entity.id
_entity.type
_entity.pdbx_description
1 polymer ?
#
loop_
_entity_poly.entity_id
_entity_poly.type
_entity_poly.pdbx_seq_one_letter_code
_entity_poly.pdbx_strand_id
1 'polypeptide(L)'
;MKHRFATVCSALFFALHITTAQAEAPSDSAPLVQMSFGILELDNQTTSRDGKSQGAVDIDFSSLPSGGLEVEYTFAKGWVHWGLNPGASVSWKTDDTRFSGSSTNGNGGTVVLEADSSLFLAEIHLGGYVRGRLSDRITTYAAAGPMVMYGSHDVNNESSMSAPPQVTPSNTVVFKETDSSDINVGYYLRAGIDFSIRKNQHIGFGIRYMSTELDFNKTVGKVDIKGPLYVLTFSTQL
;
A
#
# COMPACT_ATOMS: atom_id res chain seq x y z
N MET A 1 -8.06 19.77 2.63
CA MET A 1 -7.10 18.84 1.98
C MET A 1 -5.63 19.27 2.01
N LYS A 2 -5.24 20.54 1.73
CA LYS A 2 -3.82 20.96 1.65
C LYS A 2 -2.95 20.81 2.91
N HIS A 3 -3.54 20.70 4.11
CA HIS A 3 -2.76 20.67 5.37
C HIS A 3 -2.37 19.26 5.86
N ARG A 4 -3.05 18.20 5.42
CA ARG A 4 -2.76 16.82 5.90
C ARG A 4 -1.58 16.16 5.15
N PHE A 5 -1.36 16.50 3.88
CA PHE A 5 -0.20 16.03 3.12
C PHE A 5 1.14 16.52 3.67
N ALA A 6 1.17 17.75 4.20
CA ALA A 6 2.40 18.33 4.76
C ALA A 6 2.90 17.57 6.01
N THR A 7 2.00 17.01 6.80
CA THR A 7 2.37 16.33 8.06
C THR A 7 2.98 14.95 7.80
N VAL A 8 2.49 14.22 6.80
CA VAL A 8 3.01 12.89 6.45
C VAL A 8 4.39 13.00 5.79
N CYS A 9 4.58 13.98 4.90
CA CYS A 9 5.90 14.25 4.30
C CYS A 9 6.94 14.66 5.35
N SER A 10 6.55 15.40 6.41
CA SER A 10 7.47 15.78 7.48
C SER A 10 7.94 14.57 8.32
N ALA A 11 7.12 13.56 8.52
CA ALA A 11 7.50 12.34 9.25
C ALA A 11 8.51 11.49 8.46
N LEU A 12 8.38 11.42 7.13
CA LEU A 12 9.35 10.75 6.27
C LEU A 12 10.71 11.48 6.23
N PHE A 13 10.70 12.82 6.27
CA PHE A 13 11.94 13.61 6.31
C PHE A 13 12.69 13.46 7.65
N PHE A 14 11.99 13.22 8.76
CA PHE A 14 12.65 13.03 10.07
C PHE A 14 13.42 11.70 10.13
N ALA A 15 12.97 10.66 9.45
CA ALA A 15 13.68 9.39 9.38
C ALA A 15 15.02 9.50 8.60
N LEU A 16 15.12 10.44 7.67
CA LEU A 16 16.33 10.65 6.87
C LEU A 16 17.45 11.39 7.62
N HIS A 17 17.12 12.10 8.70
CA HIS A 17 18.10 12.90 9.46
C HIS A 17 18.86 12.11 10.53
N ILE A 18 18.47 10.87 10.82
CA ILE A 18 19.14 10.04 11.86
C ILE A 18 20.44 9.39 11.32
N THR A 19 20.67 9.41 10.01
CA THR A 19 21.79 8.66 9.40
C THR A 19 23.02 9.49 9.02
N THR A 20 23.07 10.81 9.32
CA THR A 20 24.21 11.64 8.91
C THR A 20 25.28 11.86 9.99
N ALA A 21 25.13 11.29 11.17
CA ALA A 21 26.13 11.41 12.23
C ALA A 21 26.92 10.11 12.36
N GLN A 22 28.07 10.07 11.76
CA GLN A 22 29.23 9.18 11.88
C GLN A 22 29.59 8.44 10.59
N ALA A 23 30.36 9.10 9.74
CA ALA A 23 31.17 8.43 8.74
C ALA A 23 32.43 7.84 9.39
N GLU A 24 32.27 6.85 10.26
CA GLU A 24 33.38 5.92 10.57
C GLU A 24 33.49 4.90 9.45
N ALA A 25 34.74 4.42 9.21
CA ALA A 25 35.01 3.42 8.19
C ALA A 25 33.99 2.26 8.25
N PRO A 26 33.47 1.76 7.11
CA PRO A 26 32.41 0.78 7.10
C PRO A 26 32.83 -0.44 7.92
N SER A 27 32.33 -0.51 9.13
CA SER A 27 32.47 -1.70 9.95
C SER A 27 31.71 -2.81 9.22
N ASP A 28 32.23 -4.01 9.23
CA ASP A 28 31.56 -5.17 8.64
C ASP A 28 30.11 -5.38 9.14
N SER A 29 29.66 -4.61 10.14
CA SER A 29 28.34 -4.63 10.76
C SER A 29 27.43 -3.47 10.38
N ALA A 30 27.82 -2.61 9.44
CA ALA A 30 27.00 -1.48 9.03
C ALA A 30 25.63 -1.94 8.47
N PRO A 31 24.55 -1.25 8.83
CA PRO A 31 23.21 -1.61 8.34
C PRO A 31 23.09 -1.35 6.83
N LEU A 32 22.29 -2.16 6.17
CA LEU A 32 21.91 -1.95 4.77
C LEU A 32 20.61 -1.16 4.72
N VAL A 33 20.64 0.00 4.08
CA VAL A 33 19.44 0.80 3.81
C VAL A 33 18.95 0.49 2.41
N GLN A 34 17.67 0.19 2.27
CA GLN A 34 17.03 -0.15 1.01
C GLN A 34 15.84 0.76 0.74
N MET A 35 15.83 1.39 -0.42
CA MET A 35 14.69 2.11 -0.98
C MET A 35 13.99 1.21 -1.98
N SER A 36 12.67 1.25 -2.01
CA SER A 36 11.86 0.48 -2.95
C SER A 36 10.83 1.37 -3.64
N PHE A 37 10.59 1.09 -4.92
CA PHE A 37 9.53 1.70 -5.72
C PHE A 37 8.83 0.59 -6.49
N GLY A 38 7.51 0.63 -6.55
CA GLY A 38 6.79 -0.47 -7.17
C GLY A 38 5.31 -0.21 -7.38
N ILE A 39 4.62 -1.28 -7.69
CA ILE A 39 3.17 -1.30 -7.91
C ILE A 39 2.58 -2.41 -7.04
N LEU A 40 1.68 -2.02 -6.14
CA LEU A 40 0.86 -2.93 -5.36
C LEU A 40 -0.37 -3.31 -6.20
N GLU A 41 -0.52 -4.59 -6.48
CA GLU A 41 -1.70 -5.13 -7.16
C GLU A 41 -2.68 -5.67 -6.11
N LEU A 42 -3.89 -5.12 -6.10
CA LEU A 42 -4.98 -5.60 -5.27
C LEU A 42 -6.01 -6.33 -6.13
N ASP A 43 -6.61 -7.36 -5.58
CA ASP A 43 -7.74 -8.02 -6.21
C ASP A 43 -8.95 -7.08 -6.26
N ASN A 44 -9.68 -7.07 -7.37
CA ASN A 44 -10.94 -6.33 -7.47
C ASN A 44 -11.92 -6.87 -6.43
N GLN A 45 -12.49 -5.98 -5.64
CA GLN A 45 -13.38 -6.35 -4.55
C GLN A 45 -14.78 -5.79 -4.79
N THR A 46 -15.75 -6.67 -4.62
CA THR A 46 -17.15 -6.27 -4.57
C THR A 46 -17.58 -6.31 -3.10
N THR A 47 -17.76 -5.15 -2.49
CA THR A 47 -18.21 -5.06 -1.11
C THR A 47 -19.71 -4.82 -1.05
N SER A 48 -20.39 -5.44 -0.08
CA SER A 48 -21.79 -5.15 0.22
C SER A 48 -21.87 -4.35 1.52
N ARG A 49 -22.36 -3.14 1.43
CA ARG A 49 -22.62 -2.32 2.61
C ARG A 49 -23.83 -2.85 3.35
N ASP A 50 -23.64 -3.28 4.61
CA ASP A 50 -24.67 -3.71 5.57
C ASP A 50 -25.96 -4.29 4.96
N GLY A 51 -26.15 -5.56 5.03
CA GLY A 51 -27.30 -6.45 4.74
C GLY A 51 -28.70 -5.91 4.45
N LYS A 52 -28.89 -4.63 4.22
CA LYS A 52 -30.19 -3.97 3.96
C LYS A 52 -30.28 -3.18 2.64
N SER A 53 -29.20 -2.91 1.95
CA SER A 53 -29.26 -2.28 0.63
C SER A 53 -28.67 -3.22 -0.41
N GLN A 54 -29.46 -3.57 -1.40
CA GLN A 54 -29.05 -4.33 -2.59
C GLN A 54 -28.17 -3.45 -3.51
N GLY A 55 -27.03 -2.98 -3.01
CA GLY A 55 -26.08 -2.22 -3.77
C GLY A 55 -24.72 -2.93 -3.69
N ALA A 56 -24.17 -3.33 -4.84
CA ALA A 56 -22.79 -3.74 -4.94
C ALA A 56 -21.94 -2.49 -5.16
N VAL A 57 -20.87 -2.35 -4.39
CA VAL A 57 -19.84 -1.33 -4.62
C VAL A 57 -18.70 -2.03 -5.34
N ASP A 58 -18.45 -1.66 -6.57
CA ASP A 58 -17.34 -2.16 -7.36
C ASP A 58 -16.19 -1.15 -7.24
N ILE A 59 -15.10 -1.59 -6.63
CA ILE A 59 -13.95 -0.73 -6.35
C ILE A 59 -12.79 -1.23 -7.19
N ASP A 60 -12.33 -0.42 -8.13
CA ASP A 60 -11.14 -0.70 -8.92
C ASP A 60 -9.89 -0.09 -8.28
N PHE A 61 -9.32 -0.80 -7.31
CA PHE A 61 -8.01 -0.50 -6.78
C PHE A 61 -6.92 -1.43 -7.33
N SER A 62 -7.05 -1.88 -8.56
CA SER A 62 -6.23 -2.95 -9.15
C SER A 62 -4.72 -2.68 -9.12
N SER A 63 -4.29 -1.42 -9.12
CA SER A 63 -2.86 -1.09 -9.08
C SER A 63 -2.57 0.23 -8.38
N LEU A 64 -1.76 0.19 -7.32
CA LEU A 64 -1.35 1.38 -6.55
C LEU A 64 0.16 1.57 -6.67
N PRO A 65 0.63 2.73 -7.14
CA PRO A 65 2.03 3.12 -6.99
C PRO A 65 2.44 3.09 -5.52
N SER A 66 3.63 2.56 -5.25
CA SER A 66 4.15 2.37 -3.89
C SER A 66 5.60 2.78 -3.81
N GLY A 67 5.98 3.35 -2.65
CA GLY A 67 7.37 3.65 -2.32
C GLY A 67 7.66 3.30 -0.86
N GLY A 68 8.86 2.78 -0.58
CA GLY A 68 9.22 2.34 0.75
C GLY A 68 10.69 2.54 1.10
N LEU A 69 10.97 2.49 2.39
CA LEU A 69 12.30 2.53 2.97
C LEU A 69 12.40 1.43 4.02
N GLU A 70 13.49 0.67 3.96
CA GLU A 70 13.77 -0.43 4.88
C GLU A 70 15.21 -0.39 5.33
N VAL A 71 15.48 -0.94 6.51
CA VAL A 71 16.83 -1.07 7.05
C VAL A 71 17.05 -2.53 7.47
N GLU A 72 18.15 -3.12 7.04
CA GLU A 72 18.53 -4.47 7.46
C GLU A 72 19.63 -4.40 8.52
N TYR A 73 19.33 -4.86 9.73
CA TYR A 73 20.28 -5.03 10.83
C TYR A 73 20.74 -6.47 10.91
N THR A 74 21.98 -6.74 10.50
CA THR A 74 22.55 -8.09 10.45
C THR A 74 23.06 -8.52 11.84
N PHE A 75 22.59 -9.65 12.35
CA PHE A 75 23.05 -10.23 13.61
C PHE A 75 24.15 -11.25 13.41
N ALA A 76 24.09 -12.04 12.35
CA ALA A 76 25.08 -13.03 12.04
C ALA A 76 25.49 -12.96 10.57
N LYS A 77 26.79 -13.03 10.34
CA LYS A 77 27.41 -13.04 9.02
C LYS A 77 28.06 -14.39 8.78
N GLY A 78 27.86 -14.88 7.58
CA GLY A 78 28.41 -16.12 7.08
C GLY A 78 28.10 -16.21 5.60
N TRP A 79 27.95 -17.39 5.07
CA TRP A 79 27.44 -17.61 3.73
C TRP A 79 25.97 -17.17 3.58
N VAL A 80 25.21 -17.27 4.68
CA VAL A 80 23.88 -16.68 4.84
C VAL A 80 23.92 -15.66 5.96
N HIS A 81 23.42 -14.47 5.71
CA HIS A 81 23.24 -13.40 6.69
C HIS A 81 21.79 -13.42 7.15
N TRP A 82 21.55 -13.12 8.41
CA TRP A 82 20.20 -12.97 8.94
C TRP A 82 20.12 -11.87 9.99
N GLY A 83 18.95 -11.35 10.22
CA GLY A 83 18.75 -10.24 11.14
C GLY A 83 17.32 -9.72 11.15
N LEU A 84 17.17 -8.45 11.52
CA LEU A 84 15.90 -7.72 11.54
C LEU A 84 15.81 -6.74 10.39
N ASN A 85 14.58 -6.57 9.91
CA ASN A 85 14.24 -5.69 8.80
C ASN A 85 13.04 -4.79 9.18
N PRO A 86 13.25 -3.69 9.95
CA PRO A 86 12.26 -2.64 10.08
C PRO A 86 12.14 -1.82 8.80
N GLY A 87 10.92 -1.33 8.53
CA GLY A 87 10.68 -0.46 7.40
C GLY A 87 9.30 0.18 7.42
N ALA A 88 9.10 1.04 6.42
CA ALA A 88 7.84 1.71 6.17
C ALA A 88 7.61 1.86 4.67
N SER A 89 6.35 1.84 4.25
CA SER A 89 5.97 2.14 2.87
C SER A 89 4.67 2.93 2.79
N VAL A 90 4.47 3.58 1.65
CA VAL A 90 3.25 4.29 1.31
C VAL A 90 2.80 3.88 -0.08
N SER A 91 1.49 3.75 -0.26
CA SER A 91 0.86 3.50 -1.56
C SER A 91 -0.35 4.44 -1.69
N TRP A 92 -0.60 4.93 -2.89
CA TRP A 92 -1.73 5.83 -3.13
C TRP A 92 -2.28 5.67 -4.53
N LYS A 93 -3.58 5.87 -4.66
CA LYS A 93 -4.28 5.92 -5.94
C LYS A 93 -5.44 6.90 -5.85
N THR A 94 -5.70 7.59 -6.95
CA THR A 94 -6.92 8.35 -7.17
C THR A 94 -7.58 7.75 -8.40
N ASP A 95 -8.82 7.31 -8.28
CA ASP A 95 -9.58 6.67 -9.36
C ASP A 95 -11.08 6.88 -9.18
N ASP A 96 -11.86 6.52 -10.20
CA ASP A 96 -13.31 6.57 -10.16
C ASP A 96 -13.86 5.32 -9.49
N THR A 97 -14.65 5.49 -8.43
CA THR A 97 -15.37 4.39 -7.79
C THR A 97 -16.79 4.30 -8.37
N ARG A 98 -17.18 3.12 -8.82
CA ARG A 98 -18.50 2.86 -9.37
C ARG A 98 -19.41 2.22 -8.32
N PHE A 99 -20.51 2.90 -8.04
CA PHE A 99 -21.57 2.37 -7.19
C PHE A 99 -22.71 1.89 -8.08
N SER A 100 -23.03 0.60 -8.06
CA SER A 100 -24.19 0.06 -8.77
C SER A 100 -25.27 -0.32 -7.79
N GLY A 101 -26.48 0.21 -7.98
CA GLY A 101 -27.66 -0.14 -7.22
C GLY A 101 -28.79 -0.62 -8.12
N SER A 102 -29.44 -1.73 -7.77
CA SER A 102 -30.68 -2.16 -8.45
C SER A 102 -31.90 -1.61 -7.73
N SER A 103 -32.76 -0.88 -8.47
CA SER A 103 -34.06 -0.47 -7.91
C SER A 103 -35.08 -1.59 -8.06
N THR A 104 -35.64 -2.06 -6.94
CA THR A 104 -36.69 -3.10 -6.89
C THR A 104 -38.10 -2.56 -7.15
N ASN A 105 -38.29 -1.27 -7.46
CA ASN A 105 -39.59 -0.71 -7.77
C ASN A 105 -39.98 -1.00 -9.23
N GLY A 106 -40.44 -2.21 -9.49
CA GLY A 106 -41.33 -2.59 -10.61
C GLY A 106 -40.80 -2.48 -12.05
N ASN A 107 -39.82 -1.67 -12.36
CA ASN A 107 -39.31 -1.42 -13.72
C ASN A 107 -37.84 -1.77 -13.95
N GLY A 108 -37.21 -2.47 -13.03
CA GLY A 108 -35.89 -3.13 -13.28
C GLY A 108 -34.78 -2.23 -13.81
N GLY A 109 -34.64 -1.02 -13.29
CA GLY A 109 -33.53 -0.12 -13.66
C GLY A 109 -32.33 -0.28 -12.75
N THR A 110 -31.13 -0.38 -13.32
CA THR A 110 -29.88 -0.27 -12.59
C THR A 110 -29.41 1.19 -12.61
N VAL A 111 -29.20 1.77 -11.44
CA VAL A 111 -28.57 3.10 -11.30
C VAL A 111 -27.09 2.89 -11.06
N VAL A 112 -26.27 3.42 -11.91
CA VAL A 112 -24.80 3.45 -11.73
C VAL A 112 -24.41 4.87 -11.35
N LEU A 113 -23.73 5.01 -10.24
CA LEU A 113 -23.14 6.26 -9.77
C LEU A 113 -21.64 6.12 -9.86
N GLU A 114 -20.99 7.06 -10.51
CA GLU A 114 -19.53 7.18 -10.54
C GLU A 114 -19.15 8.36 -9.63
N ALA A 115 -18.20 8.15 -8.75
CA ALA A 115 -17.65 9.17 -7.88
C ALA A 115 -16.14 9.05 -7.83
N ASP A 116 -15.44 10.18 -7.88
CA ASP A 116 -13.99 10.21 -7.69
C ASP A 116 -13.65 9.73 -6.28
N SER A 117 -12.74 8.81 -6.18
CA SER A 117 -12.27 8.31 -4.90
C SER A 117 -10.75 8.28 -4.84
N SER A 118 -10.21 8.38 -3.64
CA SER A 118 -8.79 8.21 -3.40
C SER A 118 -8.55 7.24 -2.26
N LEU A 119 -7.59 6.33 -2.47
CA LEU A 119 -7.09 5.43 -1.46
C LEU A 119 -5.64 5.79 -1.13
N PHE A 120 -5.37 5.97 0.15
CA PHE A 120 -4.03 6.15 0.69
C PHE A 120 -3.76 5.05 1.71
N LEU A 121 -2.64 4.35 1.57
CA LEU A 121 -2.17 3.33 2.49
C LEU A 121 -0.78 3.72 3.00
N ALA A 122 -0.57 3.61 4.29
CA ALA A 122 0.75 3.75 4.92
C ALA A 122 0.97 2.57 5.86
N GLU A 123 2.13 1.95 5.78
CA GLU A 123 2.47 0.84 6.65
C GLU A 123 3.80 1.03 7.35
N ILE A 124 3.91 0.43 8.52
CA ILE A 124 5.17 0.16 9.21
C ILE A 124 5.27 -1.34 9.47
N HIS A 125 6.46 -1.88 9.35
CA HIS A 125 6.69 -3.31 9.58
C HIS A 125 8.00 -3.57 10.32
N LEU A 126 8.04 -4.75 10.93
CA LEU A 126 9.25 -5.29 11.56
C LEU A 126 9.27 -6.79 11.28
N GLY A 127 10.27 -7.26 10.57
CA GLY A 127 10.41 -8.68 10.25
C GLY A 127 11.80 -9.23 10.44
N GLY A 128 11.89 -10.55 10.35
CA GLY A 128 13.15 -11.24 10.18
C GLY A 128 13.51 -11.32 8.70
N TYR A 129 14.80 -11.22 8.39
CA TYR A 129 15.28 -11.46 7.04
C TYR A 129 16.42 -12.46 6.99
N VAL A 130 16.57 -13.07 5.83
CA VAL A 130 17.73 -13.87 5.43
C VAL A 130 18.24 -13.38 4.10
N ARG A 131 19.55 -13.33 3.92
CA ARG A 131 20.22 -12.91 2.70
C ARG A 131 21.36 -13.88 2.37
N GLY A 132 21.36 -14.44 1.17
CA GLY A 132 22.37 -15.39 0.70
C GLY A 132 23.07 -14.89 -0.55
N ARG A 133 24.40 -15.06 -0.64
CA ARG A 133 25.19 -14.73 -1.81
C ARG A 133 25.17 -15.89 -2.79
N LEU A 134 24.65 -15.67 -4.01
CA LEU A 134 24.70 -16.66 -5.09
C LEU A 134 26.01 -16.55 -5.89
N SER A 135 26.53 -15.34 -6.04
CA SER A 135 27.82 -15.05 -6.67
C SER A 135 28.40 -13.76 -6.12
N ASP A 136 29.59 -13.36 -6.58
CA ASP A 136 30.22 -12.08 -6.17
C ASP A 136 29.39 -10.85 -6.51
N ARG A 137 28.44 -10.97 -7.44
CA ARG A 137 27.59 -9.85 -7.89
C ARG A 137 26.11 -10.04 -7.61
N ILE A 138 25.69 -11.24 -7.20
CA ILE A 138 24.28 -11.59 -7.08
C ILE A 138 24.00 -12.06 -5.66
N THR A 139 23.04 -11.42 -5.03
CA THR A 139 22.55 -11.76 -3.69
C THR A 139 21.04 -11.95 -3.74
N THR A 140 20.53 -12.97 -3.09
CA THR A 140 19.09 -13.17 -2.89
C THR A 140 18.72 -12.87 -1.45
N TYR A 141 17.49 -12.45 -1.24
CA TYR A 141 16.96 -12.21 0.09
C TYR A 141 15.52 -12.66 0.22
N ALA A 142 15.13 -12.95 1.46
CA ALA A 142 13.75 -13.16 1.85
C ALA A 142 13.52 -12.54 3.24
N ALA A 143 12.33 -12.01 3.47
CA ALA A 143 11.94 -11.44 4.76
C ALA A 143 10.47 -11.72 5.04
N ALA A 144 10.11 -11.78 6.32
CA ALA A 144 8.73 -11.94 6.76
C ALA A 144 8.52 -11.33 8.13
N GLY A 145 7.33 -10.84 8.40
CA GLY A 145 7.00 -10.29 9.72
C GLY A 145 5.61 -9.68 9.81
N PRO A 146 5.24 -9.22 11.01
CA PRO A 146 4.06 -8.42 11.22
C PRO A 146 4.22 -7.02 10.62
N MET A 147 3.09 -6.42 10.28
CA MET A 147 2.97 -5.04 9.86
C MET A 147 1.74 -4.39 10.50
N VAL A 148 1.77 -3.07 10.64
CA VAL A 148 0.62 -2.24 10.97
C VAL A 148 0.36 -1.35 9.77
N MET A 149 -0.87 -1.36 9.27
CA MET A 149 -1.28 -0.58 8.13
C MET A 149 -2.34 0.44 8.55
N TYR A 150 -2.13 1.68 8.15
CA TYR A 150 -3.12 2.74 8.15
C TYR A 150 -3.66 2.92 6.74
N GLY A 151 -4.97 2.98 6.59
CA GLY A 151 -5.64 3.31 5.34
C GLY A 151 -6.57 4.50 5.49
N SER A 152 -6.66 5.34 4.46
CA SER A 152 -7.64 6.40 4.31
C SER A 152 -8.28 6.32 2.95
N HIS A 153 -9.60 6.30 2.92
CA HIS A 153 -10.41 6.31 1.71
C HIS A 153 -11.33 7.52 1.72
N ASP A 154 -11.15 8.38 0.70
CA ASP A 154 -11.94 9.59 0.50
C ASP A 154 -12.79 9.45 -0.76
N VAL A 155 -14.08 9.83 -0.66
CA VAL A 155 -15.01 9.91 -1.80
C VAL A 155 -15.39 11.36 -2.02
N ASN A 156 -15.09 11.90 -3.20
CA ASN A 156 -15.42 13.26 -3.59
C ASN A 156 -16.77 13.32 -4.31
N ASN A 157 -17.46 14.43 -4.17
CA ASN A 157 -18.86 14.61 -4.57
C ASN A 157 -19.07 15.00 -6.04
N GLU A 158 -18.07 14.86 -6.91
CA GLU A 158 -18.24 15.09 -8.34
C GLU A 158 -18.83 13.84 -9.02
N SER A 159 -20.11 13.56 -8.73
CA SER A 159 -20.80 12.42 -9.30
C SER A 159 -21.47 12.77 -10.62
N SER A 160 -21.11 12.06 -11.69
CA SER A 160 -21.92 12.02 -12.92
C SER A 160 -23.00 10.96 -12.75
N MET A 161 -24.27 11.38 -12.78
CA MET A 161 -25.41 10.46 -12.73
C MET A 161 -25.75 10.05 -14.19
N SER A 162 -25.48 8.82 -14.55
CA SER A 162 -25.99 8.24 -15.81
C SER A 162 -27.27 7.45 -15.52
N ALA A 163 -28.42 8.08 -15.73
CA ALA A 163 -29.72 7.41 -15.63
C ALA A 163 -30.33 7.20 -17.03
N PRO A 164 -30.98 6.06 -17.27
CA PRO A 164 -31.79 5.90 -18.49
C PRO A 164 -32.88 6.96 -18.57
N PRO A 165 -33.26 7.45 -19.78
CA PRO A 165 -34.09 8.64 -19.95
C PRO A 165 -35.54 8.53 -19.42
N GLN A 166 -35.94 7.47 -18.77
CA GLN A 166 -37.29 7.23 -18.25
C GLN A 166 -37.39 7.19 -16.70
N VAL A 167 -36.31 7.40 -15.97
CA VAL A 167 -36.34 7.45 -14.53
C VAL A 167 -36.24 8.91 -14.08
N THR A 168 -37.37 9.50 -13.70
CA THR A 168 -37.36 10.79 -13.01
C THR A 168 -36.80 10.52 -11.60
N PRO A 169 -35.64 11.02 -11.22
CA PRO A 169 -35.09 10.78 -9.88
C PRO A 169 -35.94 11.56 -8.87
N SER A 170 -36.82 10.85 -8.18
CA SER A 170 -37.62 11.43 -7.09
C SER A 170 -36.83 11.62 -5.79
N ASN A 171 -35.61 11.06 -5.74
CA ASN A 171 -34.67 11.27 -4.64
C ASN A 171 -33.27 11.41 -5.24
N THR A 172 -32.76 12.61 -5.29
CA THR A 172 -31.35 12.87 -5.56
C THR A 172 -30.55 12.35 -4.36
N VAL A 173 -29.90 11.20 -4.50
CA VAL A 173 -28.94 10.73 -3.49
C VAL A 173 -27.73 11.64 -3.62
N VAL A 174 -27.67 12.66 -2.79
CA VAL A 174 -26.49 13.51 -2.68
C VAL A 174 -25.50 12.75 -1.81
N PHE A 175 -24.44 12.23 -2.43
CA PHE A 175 -23.30 11.76 -1.65
C PHE A 175 -22.64 12.98 -1.02
N LYS A 176 -22.64 13.02 0.29
CA LYS A 176 -21.85 13.99 1.03
C LYS A 176 -20.40 13.53 0.95
N GLU A 177 -19.49 14.45 0.67
CA GLU A 177 -18.04 14.22 0.83
C GLU A 177 -17.80 13.46 2.14
N THR A 178 -17.24 12.28 2.05
CA THR A 178 -17.10 11.38 3.20
C THR A 178 -15.70 10.79 3.17
N ASP A 179 -15.01 10.97 4.28
CA ASP A 179 -13.72 10.37 4.56
C ASP A 179 -13.87 9.23 5.58
N SER A 180 -13.13 8.17 5.39
CA SER A 180 -13.03 7.06 6.32
C SER A 180 -11.59 6.59 6.43
N SER A 181 -11.16 6.28 7.64
CA SER A 181 -9.82 5.76 7.88
C SER A 181 -9.84 4.67 8.92
N ASP A 182 -8.94 3.72 8.80
CA ASP A 182 -8.77 2.61 9.71
C ASP A 182 -7.29 2.24 9.91
N ILE A 183 -7.01 1.53 11.00
CA ILE A 183 -5.69 0.98 11.31
C ILE A 183 -5.86 -0.48 11.68
N ASN A 184 -5.11 -1.35 11.03
CA ASN A 184 -5.14 -2.77 11.37
C ASN A 184 -3.77 -3.43 11.27
N VAL A 185 -3.65 -4.59 11.91
CA VAL A 185 -2.45 -5.41 11.91
C VAL A 185 -2.55 -6.45 10.80
N GLY A 186 -1.44 -6.69 10.14
CA GLY A 186 -1.32 -7.71 9.11
C GLY A 186 0.04 -8.38 9.13
N TYR A 187 0.37 -9.04 8.04
CA TYR A 187 1.69 -9.62 7.82
C TYR A 187 2.17 -9.37 6.41
N TYR A 188 3.48 -9.45 6.24
CA TYR A 188 4.10 -9.41 4.93
C TYR A 188 5.09 -10.55 4.74
N LEU A 189 5.29 -10.91 3.48
CA LEU A 189 6.34 -11.78 2.99
C LEU A 189 7.06 -11.06 1.86
N ARG A 190 8.39 -11.13 1.81
CA ARG A 190 9.18 -10.50 0.77
C ARG A 190 10.28 -11.43 0.28
N ALA A 191 10.55 -11.42 -1.02
CA ALA A 191 11.71 -12.07 -1.60
C ALA A 191 12.22 -11.29 -2.80
N GLY A 192 13.52 -11.41 -3.10
CA GLY A 192 14.08 -10.71 -4.24
C GLY A 192 15.53 -11.09 -4.52
N ILE A 193 16.06 -10.40 -5.51
CA ILE A 193 17.42 -10.55 -6.01
C ILE A 193 18.05 -9.17 -6.19
N ASP A 194 19.27 -9.00 -5.68
CA ASP A 194 20.07 -7.80 -5.77
C ASP A 194 21.32 -8.03 -6.59
N PHE A 195 21.67 -7.05 -7.42
CA PHE A 195 22.86 -7.01 -8.24
C PHE A 195 23.79 -5.91 -7.72
N SER A 196 25.03 -6.25 -7.39
CA SER A 196 26.04 -5.29 -6.95
C SER A 196 26.50 -4.43 -8.12
N ILE A 197 26.29 -3.11 -8.03
CA ILE A 197 26.77 -2.12 -8.99
C ILE A 197 28.15 -1.62 -8.55
N ARG A 198 28.30 -1.39 -7.25
CA ARG A 198 29.52 -0.96 -6.57
C ARG A 198 29.68 -1.74 -5.28
N LYS A 199 30.83 -1.60 -4.61
CA LYS A 199 31.18 -2.33 -3.39
C LYS A 199 30.06 -2.33 -2.33
N ASN A 200 29.35 -1.21 -2.17
CA ASN A 200 28.32 -1.01 -1.13
C ASN A 200 26.93 -0.64 -1.72
N GLN A 201 26.76 -0.74 -3.04
CA GLN A 201 25.51 -0.32 -3.69
C GLN A 201 24.96 -1.44 -4.55
N HIS A 202 23.66 -1.66 -4.42
CA HIS A 202 22.95 -2.71 -5.14
C HIS A 202 21.68 -2.14 -5.77
N ILE A 203 21.31 -2.69 -6.91
CA ILE A 203 19.97 -2.53 -7.50
C ILE A 203 19.34 -3.92 -7.58
N GLY A 204 18.05 -4.01 -7.34
CA GLY A 204 17.39 -5.29 -7.32
C GLY A 204 15.93 -5.26 -7.74
N PHE A 205 15.39 -6.44 -7.83
CA PHE A 205 13.97 -6.67 -8.07
C PHE A 205 13.43 -7.58 -6.97
N GLY A 206 12.24 -7.27 -6.51
CA GLY A 206 11.59 -8.08 -5.49
C GLY A 206 10.09 -8.16 -5.70
N ILE A 207 9.52 -9.13 -5.01
CA ILE A 207 8.09 -9.25 -4.81
C ILE A 207 7.84 -9.25 -3.31
N ARG A 208 6.84 -8.49 -2.90
CA ARG A 208 6.36 -8.43 -1.53
C ARG A 208 4.88 -8.76 -1.54
N TYR A 209 4.47 -9.69 -0.75
CA TYR A 209 3.07 -10.02 -0.51
C TYR A 209 2.65 -9.45 0.83
N MET A 210 1.52 -8.79 0.90
CA MET A 210 0.95 -8.27 2.13
C MET A 210 -0.48 -8.74 2.30
N SER A 211 -0.95 -8.81 3.55
CA SER A 211 -2.33 -9.18 3.87
C SER A 211 -2.77 -8.53 5.17
N THR A 212 -3.83 -7.72 5.07
CA THR A 212 -4.57 -7.11 6.17
C THR A 212 -5.99 -6.79 5.73
N GLU A 213 -6.91 -6.54 6.65
CA GLU A 213 -8.28 -6.07 6.38
C GLU A 213 -8.42 -4.67 6.96
N LEU A 214 -8.97 -3.72 6.22
CA LEU A 214 -9.29 -2.38 6.70
C LEU A 214 -10.80 -2.16 6.63
N ASP A 215 -11.37 -1.46 7.63
CA ASP A 215 -12.79 -1.18 7.72
C ASP A 215 -13.09 0.30 7.50
N PHE A 216 -13.47 0.65 6.27
CA PHE A 216 -13.87 1.99 5.89
C PHE A 216 -15.38 2.18 6.06
N ASN A 217 -15.88 1.99 7.27
CA ASN A 217 -17.32 1.98 7.64
C ASN A 217 -18.16 3.10 7.03
N LYS A 218 -17.60 4.28 6.83
CA LYS A 218 -18.34 5.44 6.32
C LYS A 218 -18.42 5.48 4.80
N THR A 219 -17.51 4.79 4.10
CA THR A 219 -17.42 4.81 2.63
C THR A 219 -17.77 3.46 2.02
N VAL A 220 -16.85 2.53 2.00
CA VAL A 220 -16.96 1.26 1.26
C VAL A 220 -17.06 0.03 2.15
N GLY A 221 -16.92 0.18 3.49
CA GLY A 221 -16.94 -0.94 4.43
C GLY A 221 -15.59 -1.67 4.48
N LYS A 222 -15.63 -2.98 4.71
CA LYS A 222 -14.44 -3.81 4.85
C LYS A 222 -13.77 -4.06 3.51
N VAL A 223 -12.47 -3.79 3.46
CA VAL A 223 -11.64 -3.97 2.28
C VAL A 223 -10.43 -4.83 2.64
N ASP A 224 -10.26 -5.94 1.92
CA ASP A 224 -9.07 -6.78 2.03
C ASP A 224 -7.90 -6.14 1.28
N ILE A 225 -6.91 -5.66 1.99
CA ILE A 225 -5.66 -5.21 1.40
C ILE A 225 -4.73 -6.42 1.28
N LYS A 226 -4.84 -7.12 0.16
CA LYS A 226 -4.17 -8.38 -0.07
C LYS A 226 -3.69 -8.47 -1.51
N GLY A 227 -2.38 -8.68 -1.68
CA GLY A 227 -1.83 -8.80 -3.02
C GLY A 227 -0.31 -8.70 -3.08
N PRO A 228 0.25 -8.94 -4.27
CA PRO A 228 1.66 -8.76 -4.54
C PRO A 228 1.99 -7.28 -4.80
N LEU A 229 3.13 -6.85 -4.26
CA LEU A 229 3.79 -5.58 -4.58
C LEU A 229 5.09 -5.92 -5.32
N TYR A 230 5.16 -5.59 -6.61
CA TYR A 230 6.36 -5.73 -7.41
C TYR A 230 7.24 -4.50 -7.23
N VAL A 231 8.49 -4.68 -6.84
CA VAL A 231 9.38 -3.59 -6.48
C VAL A 231 10.70 -3.63 -7.25
N LEU A 232 11.15 -2.45 -7.64
CA LEU A 232 12.53 -2.13 -7.95
C LEU A 232 13.18 -1.61 -6.66
N THR A 233 14.35 -2.13 -6.31
CA THR A 233 15.05 -1.77 -5.09
C THR A 233 16.39 -1.13 -5.39
N PHE A 234 16.77 -0.15 -4.58
CA PHE A 234 18.12 0.39 -4.49
C PHE A 234 18.58 0.31 -3.06
N SER A 235 19.72 -0.32 -2.82
CA SER A 235 20.24 -0.46 -1.46
C SER A 235 21.69 -0.02 -1.36
N THR A 236 22.04 0.52 -0.19
CA THR A 236 23.40 0.95 0.15
C THR A 236 23.73 0.55 1.58
N GLN A 237 24.95 0.09 1.77
CA GLN A 237 25.51 -0.16 3.10
C GLN A 237 26.09 1.16 3.61
N LEU A 238 25.75 1.54 4.84
CA LEU A 238 26.20 2.76 5.50
C LEU A 238 27.63 2.63 6.02
#